data_97459b3f47a11a71d8447e5ae61cac30
#
_entry.id   97459b3f47a11a71d8447e5ae61cac30
#
_cell.length_a   1.000
_cell.length_b   1.000
_cell.length_c   1.000
_cell.angle_alpha   90.00
_cell.angle_beta   90.00
_cell.angle_gamma   90.00
#
_symmetry.space_group_name_H-M   'P 1'
#
loop_
_entity.id
_entity.type
_entity.pdbx_description
1 polymer ?
#
loop_
_entity_poly.entity_id
_entity_poly.type
_entity_poly.pdbx_seq_one_letter_code
_entity_poly.pdbx_strand_id
1 'polypeptide(L)'
;XVFFFAFYLLRNLAYRAVGEIDKISEETIFPFLIVGALLLLCGLGEWMGVSSALIAFMLGIIVPEDSLTYKTVGEKLADLKELSLGVFFFSFTYSANISFDQNLYLLIALVLLSSITKLLSTYWGARLYGLTKRVSIRASLSFLARGEFSLIFASLLPATQALVFLVVLITSILGSISFVYAPKVASALTKPKG
;
A
#
# COMPACT_ATOMS: atom_id res chain seq x y z
N UNK A 1 -1.65 -21.28 -13.63
CA UNK A 1 -1.06 -21.35 -13.96
C UNK A 1 -0.69 -20.52 -14.65
N VAL A 2 -1.48 -20.35 -15.46
CA VAL A 2 -1.14 -19.35 -16.50
C VAL A 2 -0.60 -18.06 -15.88
N PHE A 3 -1.27 -17.57 -14.83
CA PHE A 3 -0.85 -16.34 -14.14
C PHE A 3 0.56 -16.46 -13.56
N PHE A 4 0.87 -17.58 -12.90
CA PHE A 4 2.21 -17.83 -12.34
C PHE A 4 3.27 -18.00 -13.43
N PHE A 5 2.92 -18.66 -14.52
CA PHE A 5 3.84 -18.83 -15.66
C PHE A 5 4.10 -17.49 -16.34
N ALA A 6 3.05 -16.70 -16.57
CA ALA A 6 3.20 -15.35 -17.13
C ALA A 6 4.04 -14.45 -16.22
N PHE A 7 3.81 -14.51 -14.91
CA PHE A 7 4.60 -13.76 -13.92
C PHE A 7 6.08 -14.17 -13.96
N TYR A 8 6.36 -15.47 -14.04
CA TYR A 8 7.72 -16.01 -14.10
C TYR A 8 8.45 -15.56 -15.38
N LEU A 9 7.75 -15.63 -16.52
CA LEU A 9 8.30 -15.15 -17.81
C LEU A 9 8.57 -13.64 -17.77
N LEU A 10 7.59 -12.88 -17.27
CA LEU A 10 7.71 -11.42 -17.13
C LEU A 10 8.86 -11.05 -16.19
N ARG A 11 9.04 -11.79 -15.11
CA ARG A 11 10.14 -11.57 -14.17
C ARG A 11 11.49 -11.76 -14.86
N ASN A 12 11.66 -12.81 -15.65
CA ASN A 12 12.93 -13.06 -16.37
C ASN A 12 13.19 -12.00 -17.43
N LEU A 13 12.15 -11.57 -18.15
CA LEU A 13 12.26 -10.47 -19.12
C LEU A 13 12.59 -9.16 -18.40
N ALA A 14 11.95 -8.92 -17.26
CA ALA A 14 12.17 -7.72 -16.44
C ALA A 14 13.61 -7.66 -15.92
N TYR A 15 14.17 -8.77 -15.45
CA TYR A 15 15.57 -8.81 -14.99
C TYR A 15 16.53 -8.39 -16.10
N ARG A 16 16.29 -8.84 -17.35
CA ARG A 16 17.11 -8.44 -18.51
C ARG A 16 16.90 -6.97 -18.86
N ALA A 17 15.63 -6.54 -18.88
CA ALA A 17 15.29 -5.14 -19.18
C ALA A 17 15.87 -4.18 -18.13
N VAL A 18 15.77 -4.53 -16.83
CA VAL A 18 16.31 -3.71 -15.73
C VAL A 18 17.84 -3.57 -15.86
N GLY A 19 18.53 -4.64 -16.26
CA GLY A 19 19.99 -4.56 -16.50
C GLY A 19 20.37 -3.56 -17.60
N GLU A 20 19.55 -3.40 -18.63
CA GLU A 20 19.75 -2.36 -19.65
C GLU A 20 19.34 -0.98 -19.15
N ILE A 21 18.24 -0.91 -18.40
CA ILE A 21 17.73 0.33 -17.79
C ILE A 21 18.74 0.87 -16.76
N ASP A 22 19.40 0.01 -15.99
CA ASP A 22 20.41 0.41 -15.01
C ASP A 22 21.54 1.23 -15.64
N LYS A 23 21.86 0.98 -16.92
CA LYS A 23 22.90 1.73 -17.63
C LYS A 23 22.55 3.20 -17.85
N ILE A 24 21.27 3.52 -17.94
CA ILE A 24 20.76 4.89 -18.17
C ILE A 24 20.13 5.50 -16.92
N SER A 25 20.15 4.81 -15.79
CA SER A 25 19.45 5.24 -14.57
C SER A 25 20.04 6.53 -13.98
N GLU A 26 21.30 6.84 -14.27
CA GLU A 26 21.94 8.08 -13.78
C GLU A 26 21.60 9.32 -14.64
N GLU A 27 21.04 9.14 -15.82
CA GLU A 27 20.72 10.24 -16.72
C GLU A 27 19.53 11.06 -16.19
N THR A 28 19.53 12.35 -16.50
CA THR A 28 18.46 13.29 -16.13
C THR A 28 17.10 12.88 -16.73
N ILE A 29 17.12 12.27 -17.89
CA ILE A 29 15.91 11.84 -18.61
C ILE A 29 15.24 10.60 -17.98
N PHE A 30 15.95 9.88 -17.13
CA PHE A 30 15.51 8.59 -16.57
C PHE A 30 14.11 8.66 -15.91
N PRO A 31 13.79 9.63 -15.02
CA PRO A 31 12.47 9.69 -14.40
C PRO A 31 11.34 9.82 -15.42
N PHE A 32 11.56 10.59 -16.48
CA PHE A 32 10.57 10.81 -17.53
C PHE A 32 10.33 9.52 -18.33
N LEU A 33 11.40 8.77 -18.60
CA LEU A 33 11.28 7.47 -19.30
C LEU A 33 10.47 6.48 -18.47
N ILE A 34 10.75 6.39 -17.16
CA ILE A 34 10.03 5.47 -16.26
C ILE A 34 8.55 5.85 -16.16
N VAL A 35 8.25 7.14 -15.95
CA VAL A 35 6.85 7.61 -15.86
C VAL A 35 6.13 7.40 -17.19
N GLY A 36 6.80 7.73 -18.31
CA GLY A 36 6.23 7.51 -19.65
C GLY A 36 5.92 6.04 -19.93
N ALA A 37 6.87 5.14 -19.62
CA ALA A 37 6.68 3.70 -19.77
C ALA A 37 5.53 3.18 -18.89
N LEU A 38 5.47 3.66 -17.62
CA LEU A 38 4.40 3.30 -16.69
C LEU A 38 3.03 3.72 -17.25
N LEU A 39 2.92 4.96 -17.70
CA LEU A 39 1.66 5.48 -18.26
C LEU A 39 1.23 4.72 -19.51
N LEU A 40 2.19 4.41 -20.40
CA LEU A 40 1.92 3.62 -21.61
C LEU A 40 1.41 2.23 -21.27
N LEU A 41 2.10 1.52 -20.37
CA LEU A 41 1.73 0.15 -20.01
C LEU A 41 0.38 0.12 -19.27
N CYS A 42 0.15 1.08 -18.38
CA CYS A 42 -1.13 1.20 -17.68
C CYS A 42 -2.27 1.53 -18.65
N GLY A 43 -2.03 2.43 -19.60
CA GLY A 43 -3.02 2.80 -20.63
C GLY A 43 -3.36 1.63 -21.56
N LEU A 44 -2.35 0.89 -22.00
CA LEU A 44 -2.55 -0.31 -22.82
C LEU A 44 -3.36 -1.37 -22.06
N GLY A 45 -3.04 -1.57 -20.79
CA GLY A 45 -3.77 -2.53 -19.96
C GLY A 45 -5.23 -2.14 -19.76
N GLU A 46 -5.47 -0.86 -19.50
CA GLU A 46 -6.84 -0.35 -19.35
C GLU A 46 -7.66 -0.52 -20.64
N TRP A 47 -7.03 -0.30 -21.79
CA TRP A 47 -7.64 -0.59 -23.10
C TRP A 47 -7.99 -2.09 -23.24
N MET A 48 -7.18 -2.98 -22.63
CA MET A 48 -7.45 -4.43 -22.60
C MET A 48 -8.42 -4.85 -21.50
N GLY A 49 -8.96 -3.91 -20.73
CA GLY A 49 -9.88 -4.19 -19.61
C GLY A 49 -9.21 -4.59 -18.31
N VAL A 50 -7.91 -4.32 -18.16
CA VAL A 50 -7.16 -4.61 -16.93
C VAL A 50 -6.94 -3.31 -16.16
N SER A 51 -7.18 -3.32 -14.86
CA SER A 51 -7.00 -2.15 -13.99
C SER A 51 -5.57 -1.60 -14.09
N SER A 52 -5.45 -0.31 -14.42
CA SER A 52 -4.16 0.41 -14.44
C SER A 52 -3.43 0.35 -13.11
N ALA A 53 -4.17 0.43 -11.99
CA ALA A 53 -3.59 0.32 -10.64
C ALA A 53 -2.96 -1.06 -10.42
N LEU A 54 -3.61 -2.13 -10.89
CA LEU A 54 -3.07 -3.50 -10.79
C LEU A 54 -1.78 -3.64 -11.63
N ILE A 55 -1.77 -3.08 -12.83
CA ILE A 55 -0.59 -3.13 -13.71
C ILE A 55 0.57 -2.37 -13.07
N ALA A 56 0.34 -1.16 -12.57
CA ALA A 56 1.37 -0.36 -11.90
C ALA A 56 1.97 -1.11 -10.70
N PHE A 57 1.11 -1.75 -9.90
CA PHE A 57 1.53 -2.56 -8.75
C PHE A 57 2.39 -3.75 -9.20
N MET A 58 1.96 -4.47 -10.24
CA MET A 58 2.71 -5.61 -10.78
C MET A 58 4.08 -5.18 -11.32
N LEU A 59 4.13 -4.05 -12.04
CA LEU A 59 5.40 -3.50 -12.55
C LEU A 59 6.35 -3.17 -11.39
N GLY A 60 5.82 -2.60 -10.29
CA GLY A 60 6.62 -2.29 -9.10
C GLY A 60 7.23 -3.54 -8.45
N ILE A 61 6.46 -4.63 -8.32
CA ILE A 61 6.94 -5.88 -7.71
C ILE A 61 8.03 -6.55 -8.56
N ILE A 62 7.97 -6.39 -9.88
CA ILE A 62 8.90 -7.06 -10.80
C ILE A 62 10.31 -6.45 -10.72
N VAL A 63 10.44 -5.15 -10.36
CA VAL A 63 11.75 -4.49 -10.26
C VAL A 63 12.53 -5.04 -9.06
N PRO A 64 13.75 -5.61 -9.28
CA PRO A 64 14.52 -6.15 -8.16
C PRO A 64 14.97 -5.06 -7.18
N GLU A 65 14.85 -5.31 -5.88
CA GLU A 65 15.19 -4.35 -4.82
C GLU A 65 16.70 -4.01 -4.79
N ASP A 66 17.54 -4.91 -5.28
CA ASP A 66 19.00 -4.71 -5.33
C ASP A 66 19.45 -3.97 -6.60
N SER A 67 18.54 -3.67 -7.53
CA SER A 67 18.87 -2.98 -8.78
C SER A 67 19.13 -1.48 -8.55
N LEU A 68 19.96 -0.89 -9.39
CA LEU A 68 20.17 0.56 -9.41
C LEU A 68 18.88 1.29 -9.79
N THR A 69 18.11 0.71 -10.72
CA THR A 69 16.77 1.21 -11.11
C THR A 69 15.87 1.38 -9.90
N TYR A 70 15.78 0.39 -8.98
CA TYR A 70 14.90 0.46 -7.80
C TYR A 70 15.28 1.64 -6.91
N LYS A 71 16.56 1.81 -6.63
CA LYS A 71 17.09 2.90 -5.79
C LYS A 71 16.84 4.26 -6.44
N THR A 72 17.17 4.39 -7.73
CA THR A 72 17.04 5.63 -8.48
C THR A 72 15.56 6.06 -8.62
N VAL A 73 14.65 5.10 -8.88
CA VAL A 73 13.21 5.36 -8.92
C VAL A 73 12.74 5.86 -7.55
N GLY A 74 13.16 5.19 -6.47
CA GLY A 74 12.80 5.58 -5.12
C GLY A 74 13.23 7.00 -4.76
N GLU A 75 14.42 7.40 -5.20
CA GLU A 75 14.97 8.74 -4.92
C GLU A 75 14.41 9.82 -5.85
N LYS A 76 14.48 9.58 -7.17
CA LYS A 76 14.12 10.60 -8.16
C LYS A 76 12.62 10.82 -8.30
N LEU A 77 11.79 9.80 -7.99
CA LEU A 77 10.33 9.91 -8.10
C LEU A 77 9.63 10.08 -6.75
N ALA A 78 10.36 10.27 -5.65
CA ALA A 78 9.78 10.42 -4.32
C ALA A 78 8.77 11.57 -4.26
N ASP A 79 9.17 12.75 -4.73
CA ASP A 79 8.32 13.95 -4.70
C ASP A 79 7.10 13.79 -5.61
N LEU A 80 7.29 13.19 -6.79
CA LEU A 80 6.17 12.90 -7.72
C LEU A 80 5.18 11.92 -7.11
N LYS A 81 5.67 10.88 -6.41
CA LYS A 81 4.83 9.92 -5.68
C LYS A 81 4.00 10.63 -4.62
N GLU A 82 4.62 11.49 -3.79
CA GLU A 82 3.92 12.22 -2.73
C GLU A 82 2.84 13.16 -3.32
N LEU A 83 3.18 13.90 -4.38
CA LEU A 83 2.22 14.75 -5.08
C LEU A 83 1.06 13.92 -5.66
N SER A 84 1.38 12.81 -6.32
CA SER A 84 0.37 11.92 -6.93
C SER A 84 -0.57 11.34 -5.88
N LEU A 85 -0.05 10.98 -4.68
CA LEU A 85 -0.88 10.52 -3.56
C LEU A 85 -1.85 11.61 -3.12
N GLY A 86 -1.38 12.86 -3.00
CA GLY A 86 -2.24 13.99 -2.64
C GLY A 86 -3.37 14.18 -3.65
N VAL A 87 -3.04 14.18 -4.94
CA VAL A 87 -4.02 14.32 -6.02
C VAL A 87 -5.00 13.15 -6.01
N PHE A 88 -4.50 11.92 -5.80
CA PHE A 88 -5.35 10.72 -5.72
C PHE A 88 -6.37 10.84 -4.56
N PHE A 89 -5.90 11.18 -3.37
CA PHE A 89 -6.79 11.33 -2.21
C PHE A 89 -7.82 12.43 -2.41
N PHE A 90 -7.40 13.56 -2.96
CA PHE A 90 -8.32 14.67 -3.27
C PHE A 90 -9.38 14.23 -4.29
N SER A 91 -8.96 13.64 -5.41
CA SER A 91 -9.86 13.19 -6.48
C SER A 91 -10.82 12.11 -5.97
N PHE A 92 -10.31 11.16 -5.20
CA PHE A 92 -11.11 10.10 -4.61
C PHE A 92 -12.20 10.67 -3.69
N THR A 93 -11.80 11.59 -2.79
CA THR A 93 -12.73 12.23 -1.84
C THR A 93 -13.81 13.03 -2.58
N TYR A 94 -13.42 13.76 -3.62
CA TYR A 94 -14.34 14.54 -4.45
C TYR A 94 -15.34 13.64 -5.18
N SER A 95 -14.88 12.51 -5.70
CA SER A 95 -15.72 11.57 -6.47
C SER A 95 -16.59 10.67 -5.60
N ALA A 96 -16.20 10.44 -4.35
CA ALA A 96 -16.78 9.41 -3.48
C ALA A 96 -18.20 9.74 -2.98
N ASN A 97 -18.75 10.91 -3.29
CA ASN A 97 -20.13 11.29 -2.91
C ASN A 97 -20.39 10.93 -1.44
N ILE A 98 -19.55 11.46 -0.55
CA ILE A 98 -19.60 11.10 0.88
C ILE A 98 -20.87 11.67 1.50
N SER A 99 -21.92 10.86 1.55
CA SER A 99 -23.12 11.17 2.32
C SER A 99 -22.96 10.59 3.72
N PHE A 100 -23.25 11.39 4.74
CA PHE A 100 -23.23 10.93 6.13
C PHE A 100 -24.44 10.05 6.48
N ASP A 101 -25.19 9.64 5.46
CA ASP A 101 -26.35 8.76 5.58
C ASP A 101 -25.94 7.27 5.64
N GLN A 102 -24.65 7.00 5.81
CA GLN A 102 -24.14 5.64 5.95
C GLN A 102 -24.65 5.01 7.26
N ASN A 103 -24.98 3.73 7.18
CA ASN A 103 -25.39 2.98 8.36
C ASN A 103 -24.28 3.01 9.42
N LEU A 104 -24.49 3.77 10.49
CA LEU A 104 -23.49 3.98 11.54
C LEU A 104 -23.07 2.66 12.20
N TYR A 105 -23.99 1.72 12.36
CA TYR A 105 -23.69 0.41 12.95
C TYR A 105 -22.72 -0.37 12.04
N LEU A 106 -22.95 -0.34 10.74
CA LEU A 106 -22.09 -0.99 9.76
C LEU A 106 -20.68 -0.36 9.76
N LEU A 107 -20.61 0.96 9.79
CA LEU A 107 -19.34 1.70 9.83
C LEU A 107 -18.54 1.32 11.10
N ILE A 108 -19.17 1.36 12.27
CA ILE A 108 -18.53 1.00 13.54
C ILE A 108 -18.06 -0.48 13.49
N ALA A 109 -18.94 -1.37 13.03
CA ALA A 109 -18.61 -2.79 12.92
C ALA A 109 -17.38 -3.02 12.01
N LEU A 110 -17.32 -2.34 10.87
CA LEU A 110 -16.19 -2.46 9.92
C LEU A 110 -14.90 -1.88 10.52
N VAL A 111 -14.98 -0.74 11.20
CA VAL A 111 -13.81 -0.13 11.86
C VAL A 111 -13.27 -1.09 12.94
N LEU A 112 -14.16 -1.62 13.78
CA LEU A 112 -13.77 -2.55 14.86
C LEU A 112 -13.21 -3.86 14.27
N LEU A 113 -13.92 -4.47 13.33
CA LEU A 113 -13.52 -5.74 12.73
C LEU A 113 -12.17 -5.59 12.00
N SER A 114 -12.00 -4.53 11.21
CA SER A 114 -10.76 -4.28 10.49
C SER A 114 -9.59 -4.01 11.44
N SER A 115 -9.83 -3.29 12.53
CA SER A 115 -8.80 -3.00 13.54
C SER A 115 -8.40 -4.27 14.29
N ILE A 116 -9.36 -5.05 14.76
CA ILE A 116 -9.13 -6.29 15.49
C ILE A 116 -8.37 -7.30 14.62
N THR A 117 -8.83 -7.52 13.38
CA THR A 117 -8.16 -8.46 12.46
C THR A 117 -6.73 -8.03 12.17
N LYS A 118 -6.50 -6.71 11.98
CA LYS A 118 -5.15 -6.18 11.73
C LYS A 118 -4.24 -6.37 12.94
N LEU A 119 -4.72 -6.04 14.15
CA LEU A 119 -3.97 -6.23 15.39
C LEU A 119 -3.60 -7.71 15.59
N LEU A 120 -4.57 -8.60 15.44
CA LEU A 120 -4.35 -10.04 15.63
C LEU A 120 -3.40 -10.61 14.59
N SER A 121 -3.62 -10.30 13.31
CA SER A 121 -2.79 -10.83 12.21
C SER A 121 -1.34 -10.35 12.34
N THR A 122 -1.13 -9.06 12.65
CA THR A 122 0.22 -8.52 12.82
C THR A 122 0.90 -9.11 14.08
N TYR A 123 0.16 -9.23 15.19
CA TYR A 123 0.71 -9.82 16.41
C TYR A 123 1.13 -11.27 16.16
N TRP A 124 0.22 -12.10 15.62
CA TRP A 124 0.52 -13.52 15.38
C TRP A 124 1.60 -13.70 14.30
N GLY A 125 1.55 -12.90 13.23
CA GLY A 125 2.61 -12.93 12.21
C GLY A 125 3.99 -12.63 12.80
N ALA A 126 4.08 -11.59 13.64
CA ALA A 126 5.33 -11.24 14.33
C ALA A 126 5.80 -12.35 15.28
N ARG A 127 4.86 -12.99 16.00
CA ARG A 127 5.18 -14.10 16.90
C ARG A 127 5.66 -15.34 16.13
N LEU A 128 5.02 -15.67 15.03
CA LEU A 128 5.42 -16.79 14.16
C LEU A 128 6.80 -16.57 13.54
N TYR A 129 7.15 -15.31 13.26
CA TYR A 129 8.48 -14.94 12.74
C TYR A 129 9.56 -15.01 13.84
N GLY A 130 9.17 -15.23 15.11
CA GLY A 130 10.10 -15.37 16.23
C GLY A 130 10.37 -14.10 17.04
N LEU A 131 9.63 -13.01 16.75
CA LEU A 131 9.84 -11.76 17.49
C LEU A 131 9.34 -11.88 18.94
N THR A 132 9.97 -11.13 19.85
CA THR A 132 9.58 -11.12 21.27
C THR A 132 8.15 -10.56 21.43
N LYS A 133 7.49 -10.94 22.53
CA LYS A 133 6.13 -10.46 22.85
C LYS A 133 6.03 -8.93 22.80
N ARG A 134 7.04 -8.24 23.36
CA ARG A 134 7.09 -6.76 23.38
C ARG A 134 7.12 -6.17 21.98
N VAL A 135 7.98 -6.72 21.12
CA VAL A 135 8.11 -6.25 19.73
C VAL A 135 6.83 -6.55 18.94
N SER A 136 6.23 -7.73 19.14
CA SER A 136 4.98 -8.13 18.45
C SER A 136 3.81 -7.22 18.82
N ILE A 137 3.66 -6.85 20.10
CA ILE A 137 2.64 -5.89 20.55
C ILE A 137 2.90 -4.52 19.92
N ARG A 138 4.14 -4.04 19.97
CA ARG A 138 4.51 -2.75 19.38
C ARG A 138 4.20 -2.74 17.87
N ALA A 139 4.59 -3.79 17.15
CA ALA A 139 4.33 -3.91 15.71
C ALA A 139 2.83 -3.89 15.42
N SER A 140 2.02 -4.67 16.17
CA SER A 140 0.57 -4.73 15.91
C SER A 140 -0.10 -3.35 16.10
N LEU A 141 0.29 -2.61 17.11
CA LEU A 141 -0.24 -1.27 17.36
C LEU A 141 0.24 -0.25 16.31
N SER A 142 1.49 -0.40 15.83
CA SER A 142 2.07 0.50 14.83
C SER A 142 1.46 0.30 13.44
N PHE A 143 0.99 -0.90 13.12
CA PHE A 143 0.42 -1.22 11.81
C PHE A 143 -1.11 -1.16 11.78
N LEU A 144 -1.75 -0.51 12.76
CA LEU A 144 -3.21 -0.47 12.88
C LEU A 144 -3.89 0.24 11.71
N ALA A 145 -3.28 1.32 11.19
CA ALA A 145 -3.88 2.13 10.12
C ALA A 145 -4.13 1.30 8.85
N ARG A 146 -5.27 1.56 8.19
CA ARG A 146 -5.54 1.11 6.82
C ARG A 146 -4.96 2.16 5.88
N GLY A 147 -4.43 1.71 4.77
CA GLY A 147 -3.74 2.58 3.82
C GLY A 147 -4.47 2.73 2.49
N GLU A 148 -3.79 3.40 1.59
CA GLU A 148 -4.23 3.75 0.25
C GLU A 148 -4.69 2.54 -0.58
N PHE A 149 -4.14 1.37 -0.36
CA PHE A 149 -4.56 0.16 -1.09
C PHE A 149 -6.04 -0.16 -0.89
N SER A 150 -6.57 0.10 0.32
CA SER A 150 -8.01 -0.09 0.57
C SER A 150 -8.85 0.82 -0.32
N LEU A 151 -8.41 2.07 -0.55
CA LEU A 151 -9.10 3.02 -1.42
C LEU A 151 -8.97 2.66 -2.89
N ILE A 152 -7.80 2.14 -3.30
CA ILE A 152 -7.58 1.67 -4.68
C ILE A 152 -8.57 0.52 -4.98
N PHE A 153 -8.72 -0.45 -4.07
CA PHE A 153 -9.68 -1.52 -4.26
C PHE A 153 -11.13 -1.01 -4.22
N ALA A 154 -11.44 -0.04 -3.36
CA ALA A 154 -12.77 0.57 -3.29
C ALA A 154 -13.12 1.34 -4.57
N SER A 155 -12.12 1.90 -5.28
CA SER A 155 -12.37 2.61 -6.54
C SER A 155 -12.95 1.69 -7.63
N LEU A 156 -12.73 0.38 -7.50
CA LEU A 156 -13.30 -0.62 -8.43
C LEU A 156 -14.78 -0.91 -8.14
N LEU A 157 -15.29 -0.47 -6.98
CA LEU A 157 -16.67 -0.73 -6.54
C LEU A 157 -17.30 0.57 -6.05
N PRO A 158 -17.87 1.39 -6.97
CA PRO A 158 -18.36 2.73 -6.61
C PRO A 158 -19.33 2.77 -5.42
N ALA A 159 -20.17 1.73 -5.27
CA ALA A 159 -21.14 1.65 -4.17
C ALA A 159 -20.49 1.58 -2.78
N THR A 160 -19.22 1.21 -2.69
CA THR A 160 -18.52 1.03 -1.40
C THR A 160 -17.52 2.16 -1.11
N GLN A 161 -17.28 3.06 -2.04
CA GLN A 161 -16.20 4.06 -1.94
C GLN A 161 -16.33 4.93 -0.69
N ALA A 162 -17.52 5.49 -0.44
CA ALA A 162 -17.76 6.37 0.71
C ALA A 162 -17.53 5.63 2.03
N LEU A 163 -18.05 4.42 2.16
CA LEU A 163 -17.92 3.60 3.36
C LEU A 163 -16.45 3.23 3.62
N VAL A 164 -15.74 2.75 2.59
CA VAL A 164 -14.32 2.38 2.72
C VAL A 164 -13.46 3.61 3.04
N PHE A 165 -13.76 4.76 2.41
CA PHE A 165 -13.07 6.02 2.71
C PHE A 165 -13.19 6.38 4.21
N LEU A 166 -14.41 6.31 4.76
CA LEU A 166 -14.64 6.60 6.18
C LEU A 166 -13.90 5.62 7.10
N VAL A 167 -13.91 4.32 6.74
CA VAL A 167 -13.15 3.29 7.49
C VAL A 167 -11.64 3.60 7.45
N VAL A 168 -11.09 3.93 6.28
CA VAL A 168 -9.67 4.27 6.13
C VAL A 168 -9.34 5.52 6.94
N LEU A 169 -10.16 6.56 6.84
CA LEU A 169 -9.96 7.82 7.57
C LEU A 169 -9.94 7.59 9.09
N ILE A 170 -10.94 6.91 9.62
CA ILE A 170 -11.05 6.64 11.06
C ILE A 170 -9.88 5.75 11.52
N THR A 171 -9.60 4.67 10.79
CA THR A 171 -8.50 3.75 11.19
C THR A 171 -7.13 4.41 11.04
N SER A 172 -6.96 5.39 10.13
CA SER A 172 -5.71 6.16 10.01
C SER A 172 -5.51 7.07 11.21
N ILE A 173 -6.57 7.75 11.67
CA ILE A 173 -6.52 8.58 12.89
C ILE A 173 -6.20 7.68 14.11
N LEU A 174 -6.95 6.58 14.27
CA LEU A 174 -6.71 5.62 15.36
C LEU A 174 -5.31 5.03 15.29
N GLY A 175 -4.84 4.69 14.10
CA GLY A 175 -3.52 4.15 13.85
C GLY A 175 -2.40 5.13 14.19
N SER A 176 -2.56 6.41 13.86
CA SER A 176 -1.60 7.46 14.20
C SER A 176 -1.49 7.61 15.72
N ILE A 177 -2.61 7.64 16.41
CA ILE A 177 -2.65 7.68 17.89
C ILE A 177 -1.98 6.41 18.45
N SER A 178 -2.39 5.25 17.95
CA SER A 178 -1.87 3.95 18.37
C SER A 178 -0.34 3.86 18.18
N PHE A 179 0.17 4.36 17.06
CA PHE A 179 1.60 4.37 16.74
C PHE A 179 2.41 5.14 17.81
N VAL A 180 1.93 6.34 18.18
CA VAL A 180 2.59 7.19 19.19
C VAL A 180 2.65 6.47 20.55
N TYR A 181 1.58 5.78 20.94
CA TYR A 181 1.49 5.12 22.23
C TYR A 181 2.00 3.67 22.23
N ALA A 182 2.27 3.07 21.06
CA ALA A 182 2.69 1.67 20.92
C ALA A 182 3.90 1.29 21.81
N PRO A 183 4.99 2.09 21.90
CA PRO A 183 6.12 1.73 22.78
C PRO A 183 5.74 1.68 24.26
N LYS A 184 4.91 2.64 24.71
CA LYS A 184 4.47 2.72 26.13
C LYS A 184 3.58 1.53 26.48
N VAL A 185 2.59 1.23 25.63
CA VAL A 185 1.66 0.10 25.82
C VAL A 185 2.43 -1.23 25.82
N ALA A 186 3.32 -1.42 24.84
CA ALA A 186 4.11 -2.64 24.73
C ALA A 186 4.97 -2.86 25.99
N SER A 187 5.61 -1.80 26.51
CA SER A 187 6.42 -1.91 27.74
C SER A 187 5.56 -2.21 28.96
N ALA A 188 4.40 -1.58 29.08
CA ALA A 188 3.49 -1.81 30.22
C ALA A 188 2.97 -3.25 30.26
N LEU A 189 2.61 -3.81 29.10
CA LEU A 189 2.05 -5.17 28.99
C LEU A 189 3.11 -6.28 29.09
N THR A 190 4.40 -5.92 29.03
CA THR A 190 5.49 -6.91 29.08
C THR A 190 6.45 -6.72 30.26
N LYS A 191 6.15 -5.80 31.20
CA LYS A 191 6.89 -5.69 32.45
C LYS A 191 6.72 -7.00 33.24
N PRO A 192 7.81 -7.59 33.77
CA PRO A 192 7.64 -8.69 34.68
C PRO A 192 6.85 -8.20 35.91
N LYS A 193 5.84 -8.97 36.30
CA LYS A 193 5.18 -8.76 37.59
C LYS A 193 6.23 -9.02 38.65
N GLY A 194 6.68 -7.99 39.35
CA GLY A 194 7.58 -8.10 40.50
C GLY A 194 6.97 -8.91 41.65
#